data_af249fd50f59de8739d4c942fbce979e
#
_entry.id   af249fd50f59de8739d4c942fbce979e
#
_cell.length_a   1.000
_cell.length_b   1.000
_cell.length_c   1.000
_cell.angle_alpha   90.00
_cell.angle_beta   90.00
_cell.angle_gamma   90.00
#
_symmetry.space_group_name_H-M   'P 1'
#
loop_
_entity.id
_entity.type
_entity.pdbx_description
1 polymer ?
#
loop_
_entity_poly.entity_id
_entity_poly.type
_entity_poly.pdbx_seq_one_letter_code
_entity_poly.pdbx_strand_id
1 'polypeptide(L)'
;MTSQTSYWNRLIQPGIVALVGAGGKTTVLSKLVEYGRLKGQPIVVTTTTRLYESQVAHYEPIYTHNINEADEYCTDRLLRGYCGAWFAGITGTKVDSLDCDLIDGLSKLHPNWQIVVEADGAKEKWLKAPKTTEPIIPSLTK
;
A
#
# COMPACT_ATOMS: atom_id res chain seq x y z
N MET A 1 -10.33 -15.77 19.30
CA MET A 1 -9.55 -15.17 18.21
C MET A 1 -8.39 -16.07 17.85
N THR A 2 -8.20 -16.34 16.59
CA THR A 2 -7.09 -17.17 16.16
C THR A 2 -5.79 -16.36 16.20
N SER A 3 -4.66 -17.07 16.27
CA SER A 3 -3.36 -16.40 16.25
C SER A 3 -3.15 -15.67 14.91
N GLN A 4 -3.69 -16.17 13.83
CA GLN A 4 -3.60 -15.52 12.54
C GLN A 4 -4.30 -14.16 12.53
N THR A 5 -5.51 -14.10 13.08
CA THR A 5 -6.24 -12.84 13.17
C THR A 5 -5.48 -11.84 14.03
N SER A 6 -4.92 -12.30 15.16
CA SER A 6 -4.14 -11.43 16.04
C SER A 6 -2.90 -10.88 15.32
N TYR A 7 -2.24 -11.72 14.51
CA TYR A 7 -1.08 -11.31 13.75
C TYR A 7 -1.44 -10.19 12.77
N TRP A 8 -2.50 -10.39 11.97
CA TRP A 8 -2.91 -9.37 11.01
C TRP A 8 -3.32 -8.08 11.69
N ASN A 9 -4.01 -8.18 12.83
CA ASN A 9 -4.44 -6.99 13.55
C ASN A 9 -3.26 -6.12 13.99
N ARG A 10 -2.11 -6.74 14.29
CA ARG A 10 -0.94 -5.97 14.67
C ARG A 10 -0.32 -5.20 13.51
N LEU A 11 -0.54 -5.69 12.29
CA LEU A 11 0.01 -5.04 11.10
C LEU A 11 -0.88 -3.92 10.59
N ILE A 12 -2.13 -3.89 11.00
CA ILE A 12 -3.10 -2.90 10.52
C ILE A 12 -3.08 -1.73 11.47
N GLN A 13 -2.42 -0.66 11.03
CA GLN A 13 -2.26 0.56 11.80
C GLN A 13 -1.92 1.71 10.85
N PRO A 14 -2.16 2.96 11.28
CA PRO A 14 -1.82 4.11 10.43
C PRO A 14 -0.33 4.17 10.09
N GLY A 15 -0.03 4.78 8.96
CA GLY A 15 1.34 4.99 8.54
C GLY A 15 1.68 4.19 7.30
N ILE A 16 2.91 4.32 6.85
CA ILE A 16 3.40 3.63 5.66
C ILE A 16 3.97 2.27 6.07
N VAL A 17 3.52 1.24 5.38
CA VAL A 17 4.01 -0.12 5.58
C VAL A 17 4.55 -0.62 4.25
N ALA A 18 5.80 -1.00 4.22
CA ALA A 18 6.44 -1.50 3.00
C ALA A 18 6.48 -3.03 3.01
N LEU A 19 5.95 -3.63 1.96
CA LEU A 19 6.01 -5.07 1.78
C LEU A 19 7.22 -5.39 0.92
N VAL A 20 8.21 -6.06 1.50
CA VAL A 20 9.44 -6.41 0.82
C VAL A 20 9.62 -7.93 0.84
N GLY A 21 10.49 -8.41 -0.03
CA GLY A 21 10.77 -9.84 -0.08
C GLY A 21 10.41 -10.44 -1.43
N ALA A 22 10.73 -11.72 -1.58
CA ALA A 22 10.55 -12.43 -2.83
C ALA A 22 9.31 -13.32 -2.76
N GLY A 23 8.26 -12.92 -3.40
CA GLY A 23 7.06 -13.73 -3.46
C GLY A 23 6.14 -13.53 -2.27
N GLY A 24 4.89 -13.84 -2.46
CA GLY A 24 3.89 -13.74 -1.41
C GLY A 24 3.38 -12.34 -1.14
N LYS A 25 3.96 -11.32 -1.76
CA LYS A 25 3.55 -9.93 -1.48
C LYS A 25 2.12 -9.65 -1.90
N THR A 26 1.70 -10.20 -3.02
CA THR A 26 0.32 -10.00 -3.49
C THR A 26 -0.69 -10.60 -2.51
N THR A 27 -0.39 -11.77 -1.98
CA THR A 27 -1.26 -12.41 -1.00
C THR A 27 -1.30 -11.59 0.29
N VAL A 28 -0.15 -11.10 0.75
CA VAL A 28 -0.06 -10.28 1.96
C VAL A 28 -0.86 -9.00 1.76
N LEU A 29 -0.70 -8.34 0.62
CA LEU A 29 -1.42 -7.12 0.31
C LEU A 29 -2.93 -7.35 0.37
N SER A 30 -3.40 -8.43 -0.26
CA SER A 30 -4.82 -8.76 -0.26
C SER A 30 -5.34 -8.97 1.15
N LYS A 31 -4.57 -9.65 2.00
CA LYS A 31 -4.97 -9.89 3.39
C LYS A 31 -5.00 -8.61 4.20
N LEU A 32 -4.03 -7.73 4.01
CA LEU A 32 -4.02 -6.45 4.72
C LEU A 32 -5.24 -5.61 4.35
N VAL A 33 -5.59 -5.57 3.06
CA VAL A 33 -6.76 -4.84 2.61
C VAL A 33 -8.03 -5.42 3.24
N GLU A 34 -8.15 -6.73 3.23
CA GLU A 34 -9.32 -7.40 3.78
C GLU A 34 -9.48 -7.13 5.28
N TYR A 35 -8.43 -7.38 6.05
CA TYR A 35 -8.49 -7.19 7.49
C TYR A 35 -8.58 -5.71 7.87
N GLY A 36 -7.93 -4.85 7.09
CA GLY A 36 -8.05 -3.41 7.33
C GLY A 36 -9.45 -2.92 7.19
N ARG A 37 -10.14 -3.39 6.15
CA ARG A 37 -11.54 -3.02 5.95
C ARG A 37 -12.41 -3.49 7.10
N LEU A 38 -12.21 -4.72 7.56
CA LEU A 38 -12.97 -5.26 8.68
C LEU A 38 -12.72 -4.47 9.96
N LYS A 39 -11.52 -3.94 10.11
CA LYS A 39 -11.15 -3.19 11.30
C LYS A 39 -11.51 -1.71 11.21
N GLY A 40 -11.92 -1.25 10.04
CA GLY A 40 -12.24 0.16 9.83
C GLY A 40 -11.02 1.03 9.61
N GLN A 41 -9.88 0.46 9.25
CA GLN A 41 -8.66 1.21 8.96
C GLN A 41 -8.65 1.62 7.49
N PRO A 42 -8.58 2.94 7.19
CA PRO A 42 -8.46 3.37 5.80
C PRO A 42 -7.11 2.91 5.22
N ILE A 43 -7.15 2.25 4.07
CA ILE A 43 -5.95 1.70 3.44
C ILE A 43 -5.86 2.17 1.99
N VAL A 44 -4.68 2.64 1.61
CA VAL A 44 -4.34 2.97 0.23
C VAL A 44 -3.18 2.07 -0.20
N VAL A 45 -3.32 1.49 -1.38
CA VAL A 45 -2.33 0.57 -1.95
C VAL A 45 -1.52 1.29 -3.00
N THR A 46 -0.22 1.11 -3.00
CA THR A 46 0.65 1.63 -4.06
C THR A 46 1.90 0.77 -4.20
N THR A 47 2.82 1.21 -5.05
CA THR A 47 4.05 0.48 -5.29
C THR A 47 5.19 1.42 -5.63
N THR A 48 6.41 1.05 -5.24
CA THR A 48 7.63 1.68 -5.73
C THR A 48 8.38 0.78 -6.69
N THR A 49 7.78 -0.35 -7.05
CA THR A 49 8.32 -1.24 -8.08
C THR A 49 7.25 -1.42 -9.14
N ARG A 50 7.58 -2.09 -10.24
CA ARG A 50 6.61 -2.31 -11.30
C ARG A 50 5.85 -3.61 -11.05
N LEU A 51 4.54 -3.55 -11.19
CA LEU A 51 3.66 -4.69 -11.01
C LEU A 51 2.85 -4.90 -12.27
N TYR A 52 2.40 -6.12 -12.50
CA TYR A 52 1.45 -6.36 -13.57
C TYR A 52 0.12 -5.69 -13.23
N GLU A 53 -0.44 -5.02 -14.22
CA GLU A 53 -1.72 -4.34 -14.04
C GLU A 53 -2.80 -5.31 -13.59
N SER A 54 -2.76 -6.54 -14.08
CA SER A 54 -3.72 -7.57 -13.70
C SER A 54 -3.72 -7.90 -12.21
N GLN A 55 -2.62 -7.61 -11.51
CA GLN A 55 -2.53 -7.89 -10.08
C GLN A 55 -3.24 -6.84 -9.24
N VAL A 56 -3.46 -5.64 -9.78
CA VAL A 56 -3.99 -4.53 -9.01
C VAL A 56 -5.27 -3.94 -9.58
N ALA A 57 -5.70 -4.39 -10.76
CA ALA A 57 -6.86 -3.81 -11.43
C ALA A 57 -8.12 -3.89 -10.58
N HIS A 58 -8.26 -4.93 -9.80
CA HIS A 58 -9.46 -5.11 -8.97
C HIS A 58 -9.56 -4.08 -7.83
N TYR A 59 -8.49 -3.37 -7.54
CA TYR A 59 -8.56 -2.26 -6.58
C TYR A 59 -9.07 -0.98 -7.21
N GLU A 60 -9.26 -0.96 -8.53
CA GLU A 60 -9.75 0.21 -9.28
C GLU A 60 -8.88 1.45 -9.00
N PRO A 61 -7.60 1.38 -9.35
CA PRO A 61 -6.67 2.44 -8.96
C PRO A 61 -6.82 3.70 -9.81
N ILE A 62 -6.33 4.80 -9.27
CA ILE A 62 -6.08 5.99 -10.06
C ILE A 62 -4.63 5.99 -10.54
N TYR A 63 -4.43 6.46 -11.75
CA TYR A 63 -3.10 6.57 -12.37
C TYR A 63 -2.82 8.05 -12.60
N THR A 64 -1.92 8.60 -11.80
CA THR A 64 -1.61 10.01 -11.88
C THR A 64 -0.32 10.32 -11.12
N HIS A 65 0.37 11.37 -11.53
CA HIS A 65 1.50 11.90 -10.78
C HIS A 65 1.07 13.06 -9.88
N ASN A 66 -0.18 13.44 -9.91
CA ASN A 66 -0.69 14.60 -9.19
C ASN A 66 -1.26 14.15 -7.85
N ILE A 67 -0.61 14.57 -6.76
CA ILE A 67 -1.01 14.16 -5.43
C ILE A 67 -2.42 14.63 -5.07
N ASN A 68 -2.82 15.81 -5.57
CA ASN A 68 -4.16 16.32 -5.26
C ASN A 68 -5.26 15.49 -5.90
N GLU A 69 -5.02 15.01 -7.12
CA GLU A 69 -5.96 14.11 -7.77
C GLU A 69 -6.03 12.78 -7.04
N ALA A 70 -4.88 12.26 -6.62
CA ALA A 70 -4.83 11.00 -5.90
C ALA A 70 -5.53 11.12 -4.55
N ASP A 71 -5.31 12.23 -3.85
CA ASP A 71 -5.93 12.48 -2.57
C ASP A 71 -7.46 12.49 -2.71
N GLU A 72 -7.96 13.23 -3.68
CA GLU A 72 -9.40 13.35 -3.89
C GLU A 72 -10.02 11.99 -4.24
N TYR A 73 -9.38 11.27 -5.14
CA TYR A 73 -9.87 9.97 -5.57
C TYR A 73 -9.88 8.96 -4.43
N CYS A 74 -8.78 8.88 -3.70
CA CYS A 74 -8.66 7.92 -2.61
C CYS A 74 -9.61 8.27 -1.46
N THR A 75 -9.77 9.55 -1.17
CA THR A 75 -10.71 9.98 -0.14
C THR A 75 -12.12 9.53 -0.48
N ASP A 76 -12.53 9.71 -1.73
CA ASP A 76 -13.86 9.27 -2.17
C ASP A 76 -14.02 7.78 -2.02
N ARG A 77 -13.02 6.99 -2.45
CA ARG A 77 -13.06 5.54 -2.33
C ARG A 77 -13.19 5.10 -0.88
N LEU A 78 -12.40 5.70 -0.01
CA LEU A 78 -12.41 5.33 1.41
C LEU A 78 -13.74 5.68 2.07
N LEU A 79 -14.34 6.80 1.69
CA LEU A 79 -15.65 7.18 2.21
C LEU A 79 -16.74 6.20 1.79
N ARG A 80 -16.55 5.54 0.67
CA ARG A 80 -17.50 4.54 0.18
C ARG A 80 -17.26 3.15 0.76
N GLY A 81 -16.23 3.00 1.59
CA GLY A 81 -15.92 1.73 2.22
C GLY A 81 -14.97 0.84 1.43
N TYR A 82 -14.34 1.37 0.37
CA TYR A 82 -13.36 0.64 -0.41
C TYR A 82 -11.96 1.06 -0.02
N CYS A 83 -10.96 0.31 -0.45
CA CYS A 83 -9.60 0.79 -0.32
C CYS A 83 -9.29 1.77 -1.45
N GLY A 84 -8.28 2.62 -1.25
CA GLY A 84 -7.73 3.44 -2.32
C GLY A 84 -6.58 2.70 -2.97
N ALA A 85 -6.25 3.05 -4.20
CA ALA A 85 -5.08 2.52 -4.88
C ALA A 85 -4.56 3.59 -5.84
N TRP A 86 -3.25 3.84 -5.78
CA TRP A 86 -2.64 4.93 -6.54
C TRP A 86 -1.31 4.49 -7.12
N PHE A 87 -1.20 4.62 -8.44
CA PHE A 87 0.04 4.34 -9.16
C PHE A 87 0.32 5.48 -10.13
N ALA A 88 1.56 5.56 -10.62
CA ALA A 88 1.95 6.68 -11.48
C ALA A 88 1.34 6.60 -12.87
N GLY A 89 1.18 5.40 -13.40
CA GLY A 89 0.64 5.21 -14.74
C GLY A 89 0.71 3.75 -15.13
N ILE A 90 0.45 3.48 -16.40
CA ILE A 90 0.56 2.14 -16.99
C ILE A 90 1.46 2.22 -18.20
N THR A 91 2.40 1.30 -18.30
CA THR A 91 3.25 1.13 -19.47
C THR A 91 3.18 -0.33 -19.89
N GLY A 92 2.57 -0.59 -21.04
CA GLY A 92 2.35 -1.96 -21.50
C GLY A 92 1.40 -2.69 -20.54
N THR A 93 1.86 -3.80 -19.96
CA THR A 93 1.07 -4.61 -19.07
C THR A 93 1.38 -4.34 -17.59
N LYS A 94 2.20 -3.34 -17.31
CA LYS A 94 2.64 -3.08 -15.94
C LYS A 94 2.25 -1.68 -15.50
N VAL A 95 1.95 -1.57 -14.20
CA VAL A 95 1.75 -0.25 -13.60
C VAL A 95 3.12 0.32 -13.25
N ASP A 96 3.21 1.65 -13.34
CA ASP A 96 4.45 2.36 -13.04
C ASP A 96 4.51 2.72 -11.57
N SER A 97 5.73 2.72 -11.06
CA SER A 97 5.98 3.01 -9.65
C SER A 97 5.81 4.49 -9.34
N LEU A 98 5.42 4.77 -8.10
CA LEU A 98 5.39 6.14 -7.58
C LEU A 98 6.69 6.48 -6.89
N ASP A 99 7.06 7.77 -6.94
CA ASP A 99 8.16 8.27 -6.13
C ASP A 99 7.81 8.20 -4.65
N CYS A 100 8.80 7.88 -3.84
CA CYS A 100 8.61 7.85 -2.39
C CYS A 100 8.14 9.18 -1.84
N ASP A 101 8.60 10.28 -2.42
CA ASP A 101 8.21 11.62 -1.95
C ASP A 101 6.71 11.86 -2.09
N LEU A 102 6.09 11.36 -3.15
CA LEU A 102 4.66 11.49 -3.33
C LEU A 102 3.90 10.67 -2.30
N ILE A 103 4.38 9.48 -2.01
CA ILE A 103 3.74 8.62 -1.03
C ILE A 103 3.87 9.21 0.37
N ASP A 104 5.06 9.73 0.69
CA ASP A 104 5.27 10.42 1.96
C ASP A 104 4.34 11.62 2.08
N GLY A 105 4.16 12.34 0.98
CA GLY A 105 3.26 13.50 0.97
C GLY A 105 1.82 13.11 1.29
N LEU A 106 1.34 12.02 0.70
CA LEU A 106 -0.02 11.55 0.99
C LEU A 106 -0.16 11.11 2.44
N SER A 107 0.86 10.44 2.97
CA SER A 107 0.84 10.03 4.36
C SER A 107 0.78 11.22 5.31
N LYS A 108 1.48 12.31 4.98
CA LYS A 108 1.44 13.51 5.80
C LYS A 108 0.09 14.21 5.74
N LEU A 109 -0.58 14.15 4.59
CA LEU A 109 -1.92 14.72 4.45
C LEU A 109 -2.94 13.95 5.27
N HIS A 110 -2.74 12.64 5.40
CA HIS A 110 -3.68 11.77 6.09
C HIS A 110 -2.96 10.86 7.07
N PRO A 111 -2.57 11.38 8.23
CA PRO A 111 -1.80 10.57 9.20
C PRO A 111 -2.53 9.33 9.70
N ASN A 112 -3.86 9.30 9.60
CA ASN A 112 -4.64 8.16 10.05
C ASN A 112 -4.82 7.09 8.96
N TRP A 113 -4.36 7.34 7.74
CA TRP A 113 -4.42 6.34 6.69
C TRP A 113 -3.24 5.39 6.81
N GLN A 114 -3.47 4.15 6.43
CA GLN A 114 -2.37 3.22 6.22
C GLN A 114 -2.09 3.15 4.73
N ILE A 115 -0.84 3.38 4.36
CA ILE A 115 -0.43 3.26 2.96
C ILE A 115 0.43 2.02 2.86
N VAL A 116 -0.06 1.02 2.13
CA VAL A 116 0.63 -0.23 1.96
C VAL A 116 1.35 -0.18 0.62
N VAL A 117 2.67 -0.31 0.68
CA VAL A 117 3.53 -0.13 -0.48
C VAL A 117 4.22 -1.44 -0.81
N GLU A 118 4.02 -1.92 -2.04
CA GLU A 118 4.80 -3.04 -2.50
C GLU A 118 6.15 -2.51 -2.97
N ALA A 119 7.21 -2.92 -2.30
CA ALA A 119 8.54 -2.36 -2.48
C ALA A 119 9.54 -3.44 -2.85
N ASP A 120 10.64 -3.01 -3.45
CA ASP A 120 11.68 -3.91 -3.91
C ASP A 120 12.84 -3.91 -2.94
N GLY A 121 12.67 -4.61 -1.85
CA GLY A 121 13.73 -4.93 -0.91
C GLY A 121 14.75 -3.85 -0.63
N ALA A 122 16.02 -4.24 -0.65
CA ALA A 122 17.10 -3.41 -0.14
C ALA A 122 17.38 -2.14 -0.93
N LYS A 123 16.82 -2.00 -2.11
CA LYS A 123 17.12 -0.84 -2.96
C LYS A 123 16.20 0.34 -2.67
N GLU A 124 15.18 0.15 -1.87
CA GLU A 124 14.19 1.20 -1.67
C GLU A 124 14.68 2.24 -0.67
N LYS A 125 14.39 3.49 -0.98
CA LYS A 125 14.78 4.59 -0.10
C LYS A 125 14.17 4.47 1.27
N TRP A 126 12.98 3.92 1.35
CA TRP A 126 12.29 3.82 2.62
C TRP A 126 12.95 2.91 3.62
N LEU A 127 13.69 1.93 3.13
CA LEU A 127 14.40 1.04 4.04
C LEU A 127 15.49 1.78 4.81
N LYS A 128 15.80 2.99 4.37
CA LYS A 128 16.75 3.85 5.05
C LYS A 128 16.09 4.99 5.83
N ALA A 129 14.79 5.12 5.70
CA ALA A 129 14.05 6.18 6.38
C ALA A 129 13.61 5.68 7.74
N PRO A 130 13.95 6.38 8.81
CA PRO A 130 13.89 5.78 10.13
C PRO A 130 12.53 5.77 10.77
N LYS A 131 11.49 6.28 10.33
CA LYS A 131 10.29 6.35 11.15
C LYS A 131 8.99 6.08 10.46
N THR A 132 8.96 6.17 9.16
CA THR A 132 7.71 6.15 8.44
C THR A 132 7.40 4.84 7.77
N THR A 133 8.36 3.93 7.76
CA THR A 133 8.18 2.63 7.12
C THR A 133 8.63 1.52 8.02
N GLU A 134 7.89 0.44 8.00
CA GLU A 134 8.27 -0.79 8.68
C GLU A 134 8.18 -1.94 7.72
N PRO A 135 9.30 -2.59 7.43
CA PRO A 135 9.23 -3.80 6.61
C PRO A 135 8.59 -4.90 7.43
N ILE A 136 7.55 -5.51 6.90
CA ILE A 136 6.84 -6.55 7.64
C ILE A 136 6.98 -7.91 7.03
N ILE A 137 7.56 -7.99 5.88
CA ILE A 137 7.52 -9.18 5.08
C ILE A 137 8.33 -10.36 5.61
N PRO A 138 9.46 -10.17 6.27
CA PRO A 138 10.24 -11.35 6.62
C PRO A 138 9.47 -12.40 7.39
N SER A 139 8.52 -11.99 8.21
CA SER A 139 7.73 -12.94 8.96
C SER A 139 6.56 -13.48 8.17
N LEU A 140 6.21 -12.86 7.08
CA LEU A 140 5.06 -13.28 6.28
C LEU A 140 5.42 -14.14 5.09
N THR A 141 6.66 -14.06 4.64
CA THR A 141 7.08 -14.78 3.44
C THR A 141 7.63 -16.17 3.72
N LYS A 142 7.66 -16.54 4.92
CA LYS A 142 8.17 -17.88 5.28
C LYS A 142 7.26 -18.98 4.89
#